data_0d86a2d1ed85c139f7e7cae0d5238154
#
_entry.id   0d86a2d1ed85c139f7e7cae0d5238154
#
_cell.length_a   1.000
_cell.length_b   1.000
_cell.length_c   1.000
_cell.angle_alpha   90.00
_cell.angle_beta   90.00
_cell.angle_gamma   90.00
#
_symmetry.space_group_name_H-M   'P 1'
#
loop_
_entity.id
_entity.type
_entity.pdbx_description
1 polymer ?
#
loop_
_entity_poly.entity_id
_entity_poly.type
_entity_poly.pdbx_seq_one_letter_code
_entity_poly.pdbx_strand_id
1 'polypeptide(L)'
;MTGTQLDDFVVPGPGPSDSVKWHVSRAHHPDMDPFWVADMDFRAPEPVLTALRSRAEAAVFGYSFVPDSLYEAYSSWSTRRYGFSPPADHLWLPGVMAGVNAAVASYSEPGEGIIIQPPVYFPFAETVERLGRTIVENTLIRTDGRYSMNLDELEKQAAAGAKVLLLCSPHNPVGRVWDEDELQASADICARYGVILVADEIHADLIVSGRRFVPAASLESPGLKLVTLVSATKSFNIPGLPGAFAYSRDRSLLDSLENGLSGCGGGIPNVMTLAGTSAAWQEGDAWLDAVLGYLKTNEDVVRDRFDHLPVTIEPLEGTYLLWIDCSRIDRNDLRLQRRLRDEARAWLIQGSKFGAAGAGYLRMNIATSRDRLYAACGRIARVLEAES
;
A
#
# COMPACT_ATOMS: atom_id res chain seq x y z
N MET A 1 -9.34 24.64 -19.88
CA MET A 1 -9.47 23.18 -19.68
C MET A 1 -10.68 22.98 -18.80
N THR A 2 -11.74 22.40 -19.34
CA THR A 2 -12.96 22.09 -18.60
C THR A 2 -12.60 21.04 -17.54
N GLY A 3 -12.81 21.37 -16.26
CA GLY A 3 -12.52 20.48 -15.15
C GLY A 3 -13.23 19.14 -15.37
N THR A 4 -12.45 18.05 -15.30
CA THR A 4 -12.98 16.69 -15.27
C THR A 4 -13.95 16.64 -14.08
N GLN A 5 -15.24 16.43 -14.34
CA GLN A 5 -16.19 16.28 -13.25
C GLN A 5 -15.79 15.03 -12.46
N LEU A 6 -15.67 15.20 -11.15
CA LEU A 6 -15.18 14.16 -10.23
C LEU A 6 -15.96 12.83 -10.32
N ASP A 7 -17.16 12.84 -10.91
CA ASP A 7 -18.00 11.66 -11.09
C ASP A 7 -17.71 10.88 -12.38
N ASP A 8 -16.92 11.44 -13.33
CA ASP A 8 -16.69 10.82 -14.65
C ASP A 8 -15.82 9.55 -14.59
N PHE A 9 -15.05 9.36 -13.52
CA PHE A 9 -14.22 8.16 -13.34
C PHE A 9 -14.77 7.15 -12.34
N VAL A 10 -15.86 7.44 -11.65
CA VAL A 10 -16.52 6.47 -10.78
C VAL A 10 -17.20 5.40 -11.65
N VAL A 11 -16.87 4.14 -11.43
CA VAL A 11 -17.56 3.04 -12.11
C VAL A 11 -18.92 2.82 -11.44
N PRO A 12 -20.05 3.11 -12.13
CA PRO A 12 -21.34 2.81 -11.57
C PRO A 12 -21.54 1.29 -11.54
N GLY A 13 -21.90 0.79 -10.38
CA GLY A 13 -22.20 -0.63 -10.19
C GLY A 13 -20.99 -1.49 -9.81
N PRO A 14 -21.16 -2.80 -9.85
CA PRO A 14 -20.11 -3.74 -9.54
C PRO A 14 -19.09 -3.79 -10.66
N GLY A 15 -17.83 -3.89 -10.27
CA GLY A 15 -16.73 -4.13 -11.20
C GLY A 15 -16.89 -5.39 -12.05
N PRO A 16 -15.91 -5.74 -12.88
CA PRO A 16 -15.91 -6.95 -13.70
C PRO A 16 -16.27 -8.20 -12.90
N SER A 17 -16.90 -9.19 -13.56
CA SER A 17 -17.36 -10.44 -12.93
C SER A 17 -16.23 -11.28 -12.32
N ASP A 18 -14.99 -11.06 -12.74
CA ASP A 18 -13.76 -11.70 -12.27
C ASP A 18 -12.99 -10.88 -11.23
N SER A 19 -13.52 -9.74 -10.80
CA SER A 19 -12.94 -8.96 -9.70
C SER A 19 -12.95 -9.74 -8.39
N VAL A 20 -11.80 -10.02 -7.81
CA VAL A 20 -11.69 -10.69 -6.49
C VAL A 20 -12.52 -9.96 -5.45
N LYS A 21 -12.41 -8.64 -5.38
CA LYS A 21 -13.16 -7.77 -4.47
C LYS A 21 -14.67 -7.98 -4.58
N TRP A 22 -15.20 -7.88 -5.79
CA TRP A 22 -16.64 -7.95 -6.04
C TRP A 22 -17.16 -9.37 -6.11
N HIS A 23 -16.45 -10.29 -6.77
CA HIS A 23 -16.87 -11.69 -6.91
C HIS A 23 -17.01 -12.38 -5.55
N VAL A 24 -15.97 -12.30 -4.73
CA VAL A 24 -15.97 -12.92 -3.39
C VAL A 24 -17.04 -12.30 -2.49
N SER A 25 -17.21 -10.98 -2.54
CA SER A 25 -18.21 -10.30 -1.71
C SER A 25 -19.63 -10.70 -2.11
N ARG A 26 -19.93 -10.79 -3.39
CA ARG A 26 -21.24 -11.21 -3.91
C ARG A 26 -21.57 -12.68 -3.67
N ALA A 27 -20.56 -13.53 -3.61
CA ALA A 27 -20.73 -14.92 -3.23
C ALA A 27 -21.29 -15.05 -1.79
N HIS A 28 -21.02 -14.06 -0.92
CA HIS A 28 -21.61 -13.99 0.40
C HIS A 28 -23.02 -13.37 0.38
N HIS A 29 -23.22 -12.27 -0.34
CA HIS A 29 -24.52 -11.63 -0.51
C HIS A 29 -24.53 -10.74 -1.76
N PRO A 30 -25.61 -10.75 -2.58
CA PRO A 30 -25.69 -9.96 -3.81
C PRO A 30 -25.46 -8.43 -3.61
N ASP A 31 -25.95 -7.90 -2.47
CA ASP A 31 -25.88 -6.49 -2.13
C ASP A 31 -24.71 -6.14 -1.20
N MET A 32 -23.66 -6.99 -1.15
CA MET A 32 -22.47 -6.76 -0.32
C MET A 32 -21.64 -5.62 -0.87
N ASP A 33 -21.39 -4.61 -0.04
CA ASP A 33 -20.41 -3.56 -0.33
C ASP A 33 -19.01 -3.96 0.15
N PRO A 34 -18.02 -4.07 -0.78
CA PRO A 34 -16.69 -4.54 -0.46
C PRO A 34 -15.75 -3.39 -0.10
N PHE A 35 -15.43 -3.23 1.17
CA PHE A 35 -14.44 -2.26 1.66
C PHE A 35 -13.13 -2.92 2.14
N TRP A 36 -12.89 -4.18 1.77
CA TRP A 36 -11.81 -5.01 2.30
C TRP A 36 -10.55 -5.06 1.43
N VAL A 37 -10.68 -5.06 0.11
CA VAL A 37 -9.53 -5.08 -0.82
C VAL A 37 -8.98 -3.67 -1.01
N ALA A 38 -7.66 -3.55 -1.09
CA ALA A 38 -6.98 -2.30 -1.41
C ALA A 38 -6.83 -2.12 -2.94
N ASP A 39 -7.96 -2.04 -3.64
CA ASP A 39 -8.12 -1.52 -5.00
C ASP A 39 -9.27 -0.50 -5.02
N MET A 40 -9.36 0.31 -6.07
CA MET A 40 -10.37 1.36 -6.16
C MET A 40 -11.54 0.92 -7.05
N ASP A 41 -12.72 1.50 -6.85
CA ASP A 41 -13.88 1.38 -7.74
C ASP A 41 -13.90 2.53 -8.77
N PHE A 42 -12.73 3.00 -9.20
CA PHE A 42 -12.55 4.07 -10.18
C PHE A 42 -11.98 3.50 -11.47
N ARG A 43 -12.34 4.11 -12.59
CA ARG A 43 -11.70 3.82 -13.88
C ARG A 43 -10.23 4.21 -13.82
N ALA A 44 -9.37 3.39 -14.41
CA ALA A 44 -7.98 3.79 -14.63
C ALA A 44 -7.88 5.07 -15.47
N PRO A 45 -6.79 5.83 -15.39
CA PRO A 45 -6.57 7.05 -16.18
C PRO A 45 -6.76 6.79 -17.68
N GLU A 46 -7.37 7.73 -18.40
CA GLU A 46 -7.58 7.58 -19.86
C GLU A 46 -6.28 7.38 -20.65
N PRO A 47 -5.14 8.04 -20.30
CA PRO A 47 -3.86 7.71 -20.92
C PRO A 47 -3.48 6.24 -20.81
N VAL A 48 -3.70 5.63 -19.64
CA VAL A 48 -3.47 4.18 -19.44
C VAL A 48 -4.37 3.36 -20.34
N LEU A 49 -5.68 3.66 -20.37
CA LEU A 49 -6.63 2.93 -21.22
C LEU A 49 -6.29 3.05 -22.69
N THR A 50 -5.87 4.24 -23.14
CA THR A 50 -5.43 4.50 -24.51
C THR A 50 -4.18 3.70 -24.87
N ALA A 51 -3.17 3.68 -24.00
CA ALA A 51 -1.96 2.89 -24.19
C ALA A 51 -2.26 1.38 -24.29
N LEU A 52 -3.16 0.88 -23.44
CA LEU A 52 -3.59 -0.53 -23.47
C LEU A 52 -4.32 -0.88 -24.76
N ARG A 53 -5.26 -0.03 -25.25
CA ARG A 53 -5.96 -0.23 -26.53
C ARG A 53 -4.97 -0.25 -27.69
N SER A 54 -4.09 0.72 -27.78
CA SER A 54 -3.05 0.81 -28.82
C SER A 54 -2.14 -0.43 -28.79
N ARG A 55 -1.75 -0.91 -27.61
CA ARG A 55 -0.93 -2.12 -27.47
C ARG A 55 -1.68 -3.38 -27.90
N ALA A 56 -2.98 -3.47 -27.65
CA ALA A 56 -3.83 -4.57 -28.09
C ALA A 56 -4.03 -4.54 -29.61
N GLU A 57 -4.23 -3.36 -30.20
CA GLU A 57 -4.40 -3.16 -31.65
C GLU A 57 -3.15 -3.55 -32.44
N ALA A 58 -1.95 -3.44 -31.86
CA ALA A 58 -0.71 -3.93 -32.47
C ALA A 58 -0.71 -5.46 -32.70
N ALA A 59 -1.60 -6.19 -32.02
CA ALA A 59 -1.92 -7.62 -32.21
C ALA A 59 -0.73 -8.60 -32.11
N VAL A 60 0.45 -8.16 -31.62
CA VAL A 60 1.64 -9.00 -31.43
C VAL A 60 2.02 -9.01 -29.96
N PHE A 61 1.88 -10.16 -29.30
CA PHE A 61 2.13 -10.36 -27.87
C PHE A 61 3.36 -11.24 -27.65
N GLY A 62 4.49 -10.87 -28.30
CA GLY A 62 5.77 -11.55 -28.16
C GLY A 62 6.46 -11.24 -26.84
N TYR A 63 7.60 -11.88 -26.60
CA TYR A 63 8.44 -11.57 -25.45
C TYR A 63 8.88 -10.10 -25.47
N SER A 64 8.89 -9.49 -24.31
CA SER A 64 9.27 -8.10 -24.15
C SER A 64 10.41 -7.96 -23.14
N PHE A 65 11.16 -6.88 -23.26
CA PHE A 65 12.11 -6.41 -22.27
C PHE A 65 11.58 -5.12 -21.63
N VAL A 66 12.11 -4.74 -20.49
CA VAL A 66 11.80 -3.46 -19.84
C VAL A 66 12.67 -2.39 -20.50
N PRO A 67 12.10 -1.42 -21.22
CA PRO A 67 12.89 -0.37 -21.83
C PRO A 67 13.36 0.64 -20.77
N ASP A 68 14.55 1.21 -20.95
CA ASP A 68 15.10 2.24 -20.04
C ASP A 68 14.13 3.42 -19.88
N SER A 69 13.41 3.79 -20.95
CA SER A 69 12.40 4.85 -20.94
C SER A 69 11.27 4.63 -19.92
N LEU A 70 11.02 3.39 -19.49
CA LEU A 70 10.04 3.13 -18.43
C LEU A 70 10.55 3.58 -17.06
N TYR A 71 11.83 3.33 -16.76
CA TYR A 71 12.43 3.83 -15.53
C TYR A 71 12.63 5.34 -15.57
N GLU A 72 12.97 5.90 -16.73
CA GLU A 72 13.03 7.35 -16.96
C GLU A 72 11.66 8.01 -16.71
N ALA A 73 10.55 7.37 -17.12
CA ALA A 73 9.20 7.84 -16.82
C ALA A 73 8.95 7.88 -15.30
N TYR A 74 9.35 6.82 -14.56
CA TYR A 74 9.29 6.82 -13.09
C TYR A 74 10.19 7.90 -12.47
N SER A 75 11.44 8.02 -12.94
CA SER A 75 12.39 9.02 -12.42
C SER A 75 11.87 10.46 -12.61
N SER A 76 11.30 10.73 -13.80
CA SER A 76 10.64 12.01 -14.08
C SER A 76 9.41 12.24 -13.20
N TRP A 77 8.60 11.21 -12.97
CA TRP A 77 7.47 11.22 -12.04
C TRP A 77 7.91 11.57 -10.62
N SER A 78 8.88 10.83 -10.09
CA SER A 78 9.46 11.04 -8.75
C SER A 78 9.99 12.46 -8.57
N THR A 79 10.69 12.98 -9.59
CA THR A 79 11.22 14.35 -9.58
C THR A 79 10.08 15.38 -9.54
N ARG A 80 9.00 15.18 -10.33
CA ARG A 80 7.86 16.11 -10.34
C ARG A 80 7.04 16.05 -9.05
N ARG A 81 6.81 14.84 -8.51
CA ARG A 81 5.89 14.64 -7.36
C ARG A 81 6.58 14.83 -6.01
N TYR A 82 7.84 14.41 -5.87
CA TYR A 82 8.54 14.38 -4.59
C TYR A 82 9.75 15.31 -4.53
N GLY A 83 10.19 15.87 -5.68
CA GLY A 83 11.43 16.63 -5.78
C GLY A 83 12.68 15.75 -5.63
N PHE A 84 12.56 14.46 -5.90
CA PHE A 84 13.60 13.47 -5.71
C PHE A 84 13.91 12.72 -7.00
N SER A 85 15.20 12.68 -7.40
CA SER A 85 15.68 11.85 -8.50
C SER A 85 16.20 10.52 -7.95
N PRO A 86 15.54 9.39 -8.26
CA PRO A 86 15.99 8.09 -7.77
C PRO A 86 17.34 7.69 -8.38
N PRO A 87 18.13 6.80 -7.72
CA PRO A 87 19.36 6.24 -8.27
C PRO A 87 19.13 5.63 -9.65
N ALA A 88 20.17 5.65 -10.50
CA ALA A 88 20.10 5.06 -11.84
C ALA A 88 20.04 3.53 -11.81
N ASP A 89 20.68 2.90 -10.83
CA ASP A 89 20.64 1.45 -10.65
C ASP A 89 19.28 0.98 -10.19
N HIS A 90 18.63 0.16 -11.01
CA HIS A 90 17.31 -0.36 -10.77
C HIS A 90 17.13 -1.78 -11.30
N LEU A 91 16.07 -2.44 -10.85
CA LEU A 91 15.66 -3.78 -11.27
C LEU A 91 14.15 -3.82 -11.45
N TRP A 92 13.67 -4.39 -12.54
CA TRP A 92 12.24 -4.66 -12.72
C TRP A 92 11.80 -5.88 -11.91
N LEU A 93 10.61 -5.76 -11.31
CA LEU A 93 9.97 -6.79 -10.48
C LEU A 93 8.58 -7.15 -11.03
N PRO A 94 8.14 -8.41 -10.92
CA PRO A 94 6.76 -8.80 -11.24
C PRO A 94 5.69 -8.15 -10.35
N GLY A 95 6.11 -7.43 -9.32
CA GLY A 95 5.28 -6.69 -8.37
C GLY A 95 6.01 -6.47 -7.06
N VAL A 96 5.53 -5.55 -6.21
CA VAL A 96 6.20 -5.18 -4.96
C VAL A 96 6.36 -6.37 -4.02
N MET A 97 5.32 -7.20 -3.85
CA MET A 97 5.42 -8.39 -2.99
C MET A 97 6.41 -9.46 -3.50
N ALA A 98 6.63 -9.53 -4.82
CA ALA A 98 7.70 -10.36 -5.37
C ALA A 98 9.07 -9.82 -4.95
N GLY A 99 9.25 -8.48 -4.96
CA GLY A 99 10.43 -7.82 -4.45
C GLY A 99 10.65 -8.05 -2.95
N VAL A 100 9.61 -7.92 -2.12
CA VAL A 100 9.67 -8.20 -0.68
C VAL A 100 10.08 -9.65 -0.42
N ASN A 101 9.46 -10.62 -1.12
CA ASN A 101 9.82 -12.04 -0.98
C ASN A 101 11.30 -12.29 -1.36
N ALA A 102 11.73 -11.74 -2.49
CA ALA A 102 13.11 -11.89 -2.95
C ALA A 102 14.10 -11.21 -1.98
N ALA A 103 13.77 -10.02 -1.45
CA ALA A 103 14.60 -9.31 -0.48
C ALA A 103 14.77 -10.11 0.82
N VAL A 104 13.68 -10.63 1.39
CA VAL A 104 13.75 -11.48 2.59
C VAL A 104 14.58 -12.73 2.31
N ALA A 105 14.40 -13.36 1.15
CA ALA A 105 15.16 -14.57 0.79
C ALA A 105 16.65 -14.29 0.56
N SER A 106 16.99 -13.15 -0.04
CA SER A 106 18.37 -12.82 -0.45
C SER A 106 19.19 -12.15 0.64
N TYR A 107 18.54 -11.48 1.60
CA TYR A 107 19.24 -10.68 2.61
C TYR A 107 19.23 -11.33 4.00
N SER A 108 18.69 -12.53 4.11
CA SER A 108 18.67 -13.30 5.36
C SER A 108 18.70 -14.80 5.10
N GLU A 109 19.06 -15.57 6.13
CA GLU A 109 19.01 -17.02 6.14
C GLU A 109 17.81 -17.52 6.95
N PRO A 110 17.35 -18.78 6.75
CA PRO A 110 16.32 -19.39 7.60
C PRO A 110 16.66 -19.28 9.09
N GLY A 111 15.67 -18.87 9.90
CA GLY A 111 15.83 -18.62 11.33
C GLY A 111 16.29 -17.21 11.70
N GLU A 112 16.83 -16.42 10.79
CA GLU A 112 17.24 -15.05 11.06
C GLU A 112 16.03 -14.08 11.20
N GLY A 113 16.23 -13.01 12.00
CA GLY A 113 15.20 -12.04 12.35
C GLY A 113 14.91 -11.03 11.24
N ILE A 114 13.62 -10.86 10.93
CA ILE A 114 13.11 -9.83 10.05
C ILE A 114 12.19 -8.92 10.85
N ILE A 115 12.53 -7.63 10.91
CA ILE A 115 11.74 -6.64 11.64
C ILE A 115 10.55 -6.21 10.77
N ILE A 116 9.36 -6.26 11.36
CA ILE A 116 8.13 -5.66 10.82
C ILE A 116 7.52 -4.74 11.88
N GLN A 117 6.68 -3.79 11.49
CA GLN A 117 6.15 -2.74 12.39
C GLN A 117 4.62 -2.81 12.53
N PRO A 118 4.07 -3.82 13.29
CA PRO A 118 2.63 -3.96 13.46
C PRO A 118 1.99 -2.76 14.22
N PRO A 119 0.71 -2.44 13.89
CA PRO A 119 -0.13 -3.05 12.85
C PRO A 119 0.41 -2.70 11.46
N VAL A 120 0.69 -3.71 10.64
CA VAL A 120 1.30 -3.53 9.31
C VAL A 120 0.68 -4.49 8.29
N TYR A 121 0.89 -4.23 7.03
CA TYR A 121 0.43 -5.05 5.92
C TYR A 121 0.77 -6.53 6.15
N PHE A 122 -0.26 -7.34 6.40
CA PHE A 122 -0.13 -8.72 6.88
C PHE A 122 0.70 -9.66 5.98
N PRO A 123 0.77 -9.45 4.64
CA PRO A 123 1.64 -10.28 3.81
C PRO A 123 3.15 -10.14 4.13
N PHE A 124 3.58 -9.12 4.88
CA PHE A 124 4.95 -9.07 5.38
C PHE A 124 5.21 -10.23 6.35
N ALA A 125 4.36 -10.40 7.36
CA ALA A 125 4.46 -11.53 8.29
C ALA A 125 4.35 -12.87 7.56
N GLU A 126 3.35 -13.04 6.68
CA GLU A 126 3.17 -14.25 5.89
C GLU A 126 4.40 -14.59 5.02
N THR A 127 5.11 -13.57 4.52
CA THR A 127 6.37 -13.76 3.77
C THR A 127 7.49 -14.27 4.66
N VAL A 128 7.66 -13.63 5.82
CA VAL A 128 8.71 -14.02 6.79
C VAL A 128 8.53 -15.47 7.23
N GLU A 129 7.30 -15.85 7.61
CA GLU A 129 6.96 -17.21 8.04
C GLU A 129 7.16 -18.24 6.92
N ARG A 130 6.61 -17.97 5.73
CA ARG A 130 6.71 -18.87 4.58
C ARG A 130 8.15 -19.16 4.17
N LEU A 131 9.04 -18.18 4.33
CA LEU A 131 10.45 -18.33 4.02
C LEU A 131 11.27 -18.91 5.20
N GLY A 132 10.63 -19.28 6.31
CA GLY A 132 11.29 -19.87 7.48
C GLY A 132 12.17 -18.89 8.26
N ARG A 133 11.91 -17.57 8.16
CA ARG A 133 12.57 -16.53 8.94
C ARG A 133 11.79 -16.27 10.24
N THR A 134 12.40 -15.58 11.17
CA THR A 134 11.79 -15.23 12.46
C THR A 134 11.21 -13.82 12.38
N ILE A 135 9.93 -13.67 12.71
CA ILE A 135 9.31 -12.35 12.84
C ILE A 135 9.84 -11.65 14.10
N VAL A 136 10.33 -10.42 13.93
CA VAL A 136 10.71 -9.52 15.02
C VAL A 136 9.74 -8.33 14.98
N GLU A 137 8.79 -8.30 15.91
CA GLU A 137 7.76 -7.26 15.95
C GLU A 137 8.28 -5.98 16.59
N ASN A 138 8.48 -4.94 15.82
CA ASN A 138 8.69 -3.56 16.26
C ASN A 138 7.34 -2.84 16.29
N THR A 139 6.49 -3.17 17.28
CA THR A 139 5.14 -2.65 17.36
C THR A 139 5.12 -1.13 17.44
N LEU A 140 4.32 -0.49 16.57
CA LEU A 140 4.13 0.96 16.56
C LEU A 140 3.55 1.45 17.88
N ILE A 141 3.97 2.64 18.31
CA ILE A 141 3.44 3.31 19.51
C ILE A 141 2.30 4.23 19.07
N ARG A 142 1.16 4.16 19.77
CA ARG A 142 0.05 5.11 19.58
C ARG A 142 -0.03 6.08 20.76
N THR A 143 0.19 7.35 20.49
CA THR A 143 0.09 8.42 21.49
C THR A 143 -0.78 9.54 20.92
N ASP A 144 -1.76 9.99 21.68
CA ASP A 144 -2.67 11.09 21.34
C ASP A 144 -3.32 10.94 19.94
N GLY A 145 -3.73 9.71 19.59
CA GLY A 145 -4.38 9.42 18.30
C GLY A 145 -3.44 9.38 17.09
N ARG A 146 -2.13 9.29 17.30
CA ARG A 146 -1.14 9.20 16.23
C ARG A 146 -0.16 8.05 16.48
N TYR A 147 0.12 7.29 15.43
CA TYR A 147 1.13 6.25 15.47
C TYR A 147 2.53 6.80 15.21
N SER A 148 3.54 6.26 15.86
CA SER A 148 4.96 6.55 15.66
C SER A 148 5.80 5.27 15.67
N MET A 149 7.00 5.32 15.12
CA MET A 149 7.95 4.21 15.18
C MET A 149 8.47 4.06 16.63
N ASN A 150 8.62 2.83 17.09
CA ASN A 150 9.28 2.52 18.36
C ASN A 150 10.80 2.43 18.13
N LEU A 151 11.46 3.57 18.05
CA LEU A 151 12.88 3.66 17.72
C LEU A 151 13.78 3.03 18.78
N ASP A 152 13.43 3.14 20.06
CA ASP A 152 14.20 2.52 21.16
C ASP A 152 14.18 0.99 21.08
N GLU A 153 13.03 0.41 20.71
CA GLU A 153 12.91 -1.03 20.53
C GLU A 153 13.54 -1.47 19.20
N LEU A 154 13.44 -0.65 18.16
CA LEU A 154 14.10 -0.91 16.88
C LEU A 154 15.62 -1.01 17.07
N GLU A 155 16.22 -0.12 17.86
CA GLU A 155 17.65 -0.16 18.14
C GLU A 155 18.07 -1.43 18.87
N LYS A 156 17.30 -1.88 19.89
CA LYS A 156 17.55 -3.13 20.60
C LYS A 156 17.46 -4.35 19.68
N GLN A 157 16.44 -4.38 18.80
CA GLN A 157 16.22 -5.47 17.86
C GLN A 157 17.33 -5.54 16.80
N ALA A 158 17.76 -4.40 16.28
CA ALA A 158 18.89 -4.29 15.39
C ALA A 158 20.20 -4.75 16.07
N ALA A 159 20.46 -4.30 17.30
CA ALA A 159 21.61 -4.73 18.09
C ALA A 159 21.60 -6.22 18.41
N ALA A 160 20.42 -6.83 18.52
CA ALA A 160 20.25 -8.27 18.72
C ALA A 160 20.50 -9.11 17.44
N GLY A 161 20.77 -8.47 16.30
CA GLY A 161 21.21 -9.13 15.07
C GLY A 161 20.13 -9.40 14.04
N ALA A 162 18.99 -8.70 14.10
CA ALA A 162 18.01 -8.71 13.03
C ALA A 162 18.67 -8.27 11.71
N LYS A 163 18.24 -8.85 10.58
CA LYS A 163 18.91 -8.67 9.28
C LYS A 163 18.23 -7.67 8.37
N VAL A 164 16.91 -7.61 8.40
CA VAL A 164 16.11 -6.79 7.50
C VAL A 164 15.05 -6.06 8.31
N LEU A 165 14.81 -4.79 7.96
CA LEU A 165 13.61 -4.03 8.35
C LEU A 165 12.72 -3.87 7.11
N LEU A 166 11.50 -4.41 7.16
CA LEU A 166 10.46 -4.16 6.16
C LEU A 166 9.67 -2.91 6.55
N LEU A 167 9.97 -1.79 5.90
CA LEU A 167 9.30 -0.51 6.11
C LEU A 167 8.13 -0.35 5.13
N CYS A 168 6.94 -0.02 5.63
CA CYS A 168 5.79 0.37 4.83
C CYS A 168 5.63 1.91 4.86
N SER A 169 5.78 2.59 3.72
CA SER A 169 5.78 4.07 3.65
C SER A 169 5.08 4.58 2.38
N PRO A 170 3.92 5.19 2.46
CA PRO A 170 3.00 5.35 3.62
C PRO A 170 2.53 4.04 4.23
N HIS A 171 2.21 4.07 5.52
CA HIS A 171 1.99 2.86 6.32
C HIS A 171 0.54 2.36 6.28
N ASN A 172 0.34 1.19 5.74
CA ASN A 172 -0.93 0.45 5.75
C ASN A 172 -0.93 -0.55 6.93
N PRO A 173 -1.89 -0.53 7.87
CA PRO A 173 -3.23 0.06 7.73
C PRO A 173 -3.43 1.44 8.37
N VAL A 174 -2.48 1.94 9.16
CA VAL A 174 -2.70 3.10 10.05
C VAL A 174 -2.73 4.46 9.32
N GLY A 175 -2.44 4.48 8.01
CA GLY A 175 -2.54 5.67 7.18
C GLY A 175 -1.45 6.73 7.44
N ARG A 176 -0.35 6.38 8.14
CA ARG A 176 0.75 7.32 8.40
C ARG A 176 1.59 7.62 7.16
N VAL A 177 1.90 8.90 6.99
CA VAL A 177 3.04 9.39 6.20
C VAL A 177 4.14 9.74 7.21
N TRP A 178 5.23 8.99 7.18
CA TRP A 178 6.31 9.14 8.15
C TRP A 178 6.98 10.49 8.04
N ASP A 179 7.31 11.09 9.17
CA ASP A 179 8.09 12.32 9.22
C ASP A 179 9.55 12.02 8.84
N GLU A 180 10.24 13.01 8.28
CA GLU A 180 11.64 12.87 7.86
C GLU A 180 12.55 12.45 9.03
N ASP A 181 12.32 13.01 10.22
CA ASP A 181 13.10 12.68 11.43
C ASP A 181 12.90 11.22 11.87
N GLU A 182 11.65 10.68 11.78
CA GLU A 182 11.38 9.27 12.09
C GLU A 182 12.08 8.34 11.10
N LEU A 183 12.02 8.67 9.81
CA LEU A 183 12.68 7.90 8.75
C LEU A 183 14.20 7.96 8.90
N GLN A 184 14.77 9.14 9.14
CA GLN A 184 16.20 9.32 9.31
C GLN A 184 16.72 8.55 10.52
N ALA A 185 16.03 8.62 11.66
CA ALA A 185 16.43 7.89 12.86
C ALA A 185 16.39 6.37 12.63
N SER A 186 15.37 5.86 11.93
CA SER A 186 15.29 4.44 11.59
C SER A 186 16.41 4.01 10.63
N ALA A 187 16.75 4.84 9.66
CA ALA A 187 17.85 4.62 8.73
C ALA A 187 19.22 4.61 9.43
N ASP A 188 19.43 5.53 10.38
CA ASP A 188 20.67 5.61 11.18
C ASP A 188 20.86 4.37 12.07
N ILE A 189 19.77 3.86 12.66
CA ILE A 189 19.79 2.59 13.41
C ILE A 189 20.16 1.45 12.46
N CYS A 190 19.50 1.33 11.29
CA CYS A 190 19.79 0.29 10.31
C CYS A 190 21.26 0.35 9.86
N ALA A 191 21.78 1.53 9.54
CA ALA A 191 23.17 1.72 9.13
C ALA A 191 24.16 1.30 10.22
N ARG A 192 23.90 1.71 11.48
CA ARG A 192 24.76 1.42 12.64
C ARG A 192 24.92 -0.07 12.90
N TYR A 193 23.85 -0.84 12.76
CA TYR A 193 23.83 -2.26 13.08
C TYR A 193 23.88 -3.17 11.85
N GLY A 194 23.98 -2.59 10.64
CA GLY A 194 24.08 -3.35 9.39
C GLY A 194 22.77 -4.04 8.96
N VAL A 195 21.64 -3.56 9.47
CA VAL A 195 20.29 -4.02 9.06
C VAL A 195 20.00 -3.48 7.65
N ILE A 196 19.51 -4.33 6.74
CA ILE A 196 19.10 -3.90 5.40
C ILE A 196 17.69 -3.33 5.50
N LEU A 197 17.53 -2.07 5.09
CA LEU A 197 16.23 -1.41 5.01
C LEU A 197 15.57 -1.71 3.67
N VAL A 198 14.40 -2.34 3.68
CA VAL A 198 13.57 -2.57 2.49
C VAL A 198 12.33 -1.72 2.61
N ALA A 199 12.26 -0.65 1.83
CA ALA A 199 11.16 0.31 1.86
C ALA A 199 10.12 -0.03 0.78
N ASP A 200 8.93 -0.46 1.21
CA ASP A 200 7.75 -0.59 0.36
C ASP A 200 7.05 0.77 0.26
N GLU A 201 7.25 1.45 -0.86
CA GLU A 201 6.70 2.78 -1.17
C GLU A 201 5.54 2.71 -2.18
N ILE A 202 4.83 1.58 -2.25
CA ILE A 202 3.72 1.39 -3.20
C ILE A 202 2.58 2.43 -3.03
N HIS A 203 2.47 3.05 -1.87
CA HIS A 203 1.48 4.09 -1.56
C HIS A 203 2.03 5.52 -1.64
N ALA A 204 3.25 5.73 -2.12
CA ALA A 204 3.96 7.01 -2.10
C ALA A 204 3.16 8.20 -2.67
N ASP A 205 2.37 7.96 -3.72
CA ASP A 205 1.56 8.99 -4.39
C ASP A 205 0.25 9.32 -3.66
N LEU A 206 -0.18 8.46 -2.75
CA LEU A 206 -1.50 8.52 -2.14
C LEU A 206 -1.49 9.33 -0.84
N ILE A 207 -1.12 10.59 -0.94
CA ILE A 207 -1.03 11.53 0.19
C ILE A 207 -2.28 12.40 0.22
N VAL A 208 -3.21 12.07 1.12
CA VAL A 208 -4.53 12.71 1.22
C VAL A 208 -4.50 13.97 2.10
N SER A 209 -3.59 14.00 3.08
CA SER A 209 -3.52 15.06 4.09
C SER A 209 -2.79 16.33 3.64
N GLY A 210 -2.17 16.34 2.45
CA GLY A 210 -1.27 17.41 2.03
C GLY A 210 0.10 17.40 2.72
N ARG A 211 0.43 16.35 3.49
CA ARG A 211 1.79 16.15 4.01
C ARG A 211 2.78 15.93 2.87
N ARG A 212 4.04 16.17 3.12
CA ARG A 212 5.11 15.84 2.18
C ARG A 212 5.48 14.37 2.34
N PHE A 213 5.47 13.61 1.25
CA PHE A 213 6.11 12.30 1.21
C PHE A 213 7.63 12.45 1.13
N VAL A 214 8.35 11.66 1.94
CA VAL A 214 9.81 11.62 1.96
C VAL A 214 10.24 10.24 1.44
N PRO A 215 10.82 10.15 0.23
CA PRO A 215 11.37 8.89 -0.29
C PRO A 215 12.50 8.38 0.62
N ALA A 216 12.47 7.12 1.02
CA ALA A 216 13.50 6.54 1.88
C ALA A 216 14.92 6.68 1.29
N ALA A 217 15.05 6.65 -0.03
CA ALA A 217 16.33 6.82 -0.71
C ALA A 217 16.84 8.28 -0.73
N SER A 218 16.05 9.26 -0.25
CA SER A 218 16.53 10.63 -0.03
C SER A 218 17.29 10.80 1.29
N LEU A 219 17.19 9.82 2.19
CA LEU A 219 17.85 9.86 3.49
C LEU A 219 19.39 9.72 3.34
N GLU A 220 20.11 10.47 4.15
CA GLU A 220 21.56 10.45 4.18
C GLU A 220 22.04 9.78 5.47
N SER A 221 22.41 8.50 5.37
CA SER A 221 22.99 7.74 6.48
C SER A 221 24.18 6.93 5.98
N PRO A 222 25.42 7.29 6.40
CA PRO A 222 26.60 6.57 5.96
C PRO A 222 26.56 5.08 6.32
N GLY A 223 26.74 4.22 5.32
CA GLY A 223 26.69 2.77 5.48
C GLY A 223 25.28 2.16 5.43
N LEU A 224 24.24 2.95 5.22
CA LEU A 224 22.89 2.45 5.01
C LEU A 224 22.80 1.54 3.78
N LYS A 225 22.33 0.33 4.00
CA LYS A 225 21.95 -0.61 2.95
C LYS A 225 20.45 -0.51 2.74
N LEU A 226 20.04 0.09 1.62
CA LEU A 226 18.64 0.39 1.33
C LEU A 226 18.25 -0.13 -0.05
N VAL A 227 17.11 -0.79 -0.11
CA VAL A 227 16.37 -1.08 -1.35
C VAL A 227 14.99 -0.48 -1.24
N THR A 228 14.59 0.31 -2.22
CA THR A 228 13.25 0.90 -2.30
C THR A 228 12.44 0.20 -3.39
N LEU A 229 11.20 -0.13 -3.08
CA LEU A 229 10.25 -0.81 -3.97
C LEU A 229 9.11 0.16 -4.33
N VAL A 230 8.87 0.37 -5.62
CA VAL A 230 7.87 1.32 -6.12
C VAL A 230 7.01 0.72 -7.23
N SER A 231 5.76 1.16 -7.32
CA SER A 231 4.83 0.67 -8.35
C SER A 231 3.73 1.68 -8.63
N ALA A 232 3.30 1.77 -9.88
CA ALA A 232 2.14 2.57 -10.31
C ALA A 232 0.78 1.94 -9.91
N THR A 233 0.78 0.69 -9.46
CA THR A 233 -0.44 -0.12 -9.36
C THR A 233 -1.47 0.40 -8.37
N LYS A 234 -1.04 0.96 -7.23
CA LYS A 234 -1.95 1.54 -6.23
C LYS A 234 -2.35 2.97 -6.60
N SER A 235 -1.39 3.76 -7.05
CA SER A 235 -1.61 5.16 -7.43
C SER A 235 -2.64 5.31 -8.53
N PHE A 236 -2.64 4.42 -9.54
CA PHE A 236 -3.46 4.54 -10.74
C PHE A 236 -4.54 3.46 -10.89
N ASN A 237 -4.81 2.72 -9.80
CA ASN A 237 -5.82 1.65 -9.77
C ASN A 237 -5.63 0.61 -10.89
N ILE A 238 -4.41 0.14 -11.08
CA ILE A 238 -4.05 -0.89 -12.06
C ILE A 238 -3.39 -2.14 -11.44
N PRO A 239 -3.86 -2.66 -10.28
CA PRO A 239 -3.23 -3.83 -9.65
C PRO A 239 -3.32 -5.11 -10.49
N GLY A 240 -4.23 -5.17 -11.46
CA GLY A 240 -4.32 -6.23 -12.46
C GLY A 240 -3.21 -6.20 -13.53
N LEU A 241 -2.40 -5.13 -13.55
CA LEU A 241 -1.19 -4.99 -14.38
C LEU A 241 0.04 -4.98 -13.47
N PRO A 242 0.39 -6.10 -12.83
CA PRO A 242 1.43 -6.13 -11.81
C PRO A 242 2.80 -5.85 -12.40
N GLY A 243 3.53 -4.96 -11.76
CA GLY A 243 4.89 -4.57 -12.10
C GLY A 243 5.40 -3.54 -11.11
N ALA A 244 6.70 -3.55 -10.85
CA ALA A 244 7.34 -2.65 -9.90
C ALA A 244 8.81 -2.42 -10.29
N PHE A 245 9.44 -1.41 -9.68
CA PHE A 245 10.88 -1.28 -9.66
C PHE A 245 11.42 -1.45 -8.25
N ALA A 246 12.57 -2.09 -8.15
CA ALA A 246 13.50 -1.91 -7.05
C ALA A 246 14.62 -1.00 -7.48
N TYR A 247 15.07 -0.10 -6.61
CA TYR A 247 16.28 0.68 -6.84
C TYR A 247 17.12 0.84 -5.56
N SER A 248 18.41 1.01 -5.74
CA SER A 248 19.37 1.15 -4.65
C SER A 248 20.59 1.96 -5.12
N ARG A 249 21.28 2.61 -4.18
CA ARG A 249 22.63 3.18 -4.43
C ARG A 249 23.72 2.10 -4.35
N ASP A 250 23.39 0.92 -3.82
CA ASP A 250 24.30 -0.24 -3.71
C ASP A 250 23.88 -1.30 -4.73
N ARG A 251 24.62 -1.39 -5.83
CA ARG A 251 24.36 -2.34 -6.91
C ARG A 251 24.41 -3.79 -6.42
N SER A 252 25.22 -4.10 -5.42
CA SER A 252 25.34 -5.48 -4.91
C SER A 252 24.05 -5.97 -4.26
N LEU A 253 23.24 -5.06 -3.69
CA LEU A 253 21.90 -5.41 -3.17
C LEU A 253 20.96 -5.79 -4.32
N LEU A 254 21.00 -5.03 -5.42
CA LEU A 254 20.16 -5.34 -6.59
C LEU A 254 20.56 -6.66 -7.24
N ASP A 255 21.87 -6.94 -7.35
CA ASP A 255 22.37 -8.20 -7.90
C ASP A 255 21.92 -9.40 -7.05
N SER A 256 21.94 -9.26 -5.72
CA SER A 256 21.44 -10.27 -4.79
C SER A 256 19.92 -10.47 -4.92
N LEU A 257 19.18 -9.37 -5.07
CA LEU A 257 17.74 -9.39 -5.28
C LEU A 257 17.36 -10.08 -6.60
N GLU A 258 18.09 -9.79 -7.67
CA GLU A 258 17.90 -10.39 -8.99
C GLU A 258 18.16 -11.91 -8.98
N ASN A 259 19.20 -12.33 -8.28
CA ASN A 259 19.48 -13.75 -8.08
C ASN A 259 18.35 -14.45 -7.32
N GLY A 260 17.81 -13.84 -6.26
CA GLY A 260 16.66 -14.35 -5.52
C GLY A 260 15.40 -14.46 -6.38
N LEU A 261 15.14 -13.48 -7.23
CA LEU A 261 14.02 -13.51 -8.18
C LEU A 261 14.17 -14.60 -9.23
N SER A 262 15.37 -14.78 -9.77
CA SER A 262 15.64 -15.78 -10.81
C SER A 262 15.39 -17.19 -10.28
N GLY A 263 15.71 -17.47 -9.03
CA GLY A 263 15.40 -18.74 -8.35
C GLY A 263 13.89 -19.02 -8.21
N CYS A 264 13.06 -17.97 -8.24
CA CYS A 264 11.60 -18.05 -8.14
C CYS A 264 10.87 -17.97 -9.50
N GLY A 265 11.60 -18.06 -10.63
CA GLY A 265 11.03 -17.91 -11.96
C GLY A 265 10.72 -16.44 -12.32
N GLY A 266 11.62 -15.52 -11.97
CA GLY A 266 11.54 -14.09 -12.23
C GLY A 266 11.04 -13.79 -13.64
N GLY A 267 9.82 -13.22 -13.73
CA GLY A 267 8.99 -13.28 -14.93
C GLY A 267 9.42 -12.30 -16.02
N ILE A 268 9.23 -12.75 -17.26
CA ILE A 268 9.23 -11.87 -18.42
C ILE A 268 8.15 -10.81 -18.21
N PRO A 269 8.45 -9.51 -18.42
CA PRO A 269 7.48 -8.46 -18.21
C PRO A 269 6.28 -8.58 -19.14
N ASN A 270 5.09 -8.39 -18.61
CA ASN A 270 3.86 -8.39 -19.39
C ASN A 270 3.78 -7.10 -20.23
N VAL A 271 3.55 -7.24 -21.52
CA VAL A 271 3.50 -6.12 -22.48
C VAL A 271 2.43 -5.07 -22.14
N MET A 272 1.29 -5.49 -21.58
CA MET A 272 0.21 -4.59 -21.17
C MET A 272 0.62 -3.83 -19.90
N THR A 273 1.30 -4.49 -18.97
CA THR A 273 1.85 -3.85 -17.78
C THR A 273 2.84 -2.74 -18.15
N LEU A 274 3.78 -3.01 -19.06
CA LEU A 274 4.76 -2.01 -19.51
C LEU A 274 4.07 -0.79 -20.12
N ALA A 275 3.12 -1.01 -21.03
CA ALA A 275 2.38 0.07 -21.70
C ALA A 275 1.56 0.90 -20.69
N GLY A 276 0.79 0.24 -19.82
CA GLY A 276 -0.06 0.91 -18.84
C GLY A 276 0.74 1.67 -17.79
N THR A 277 1.81 1.09 -17.27
CA THR A 277 2.69 1.71 -16.27
C THR A 277 3.41 2.94 -16.83
N SER A 278 3.90 2.85 -18.06
CA SER A 278 4.55 3.98 -18.74
C SER A 278 3.61 5.18 -18.88
N ALA A 279 2.42 4.95 -19.42
CA ALA A 279 1.40 5.99 -19.59
C ALA A 279 0.95 6.60 -18.25
N ALA A 280 0.84 5.76 -17.20
CA ALA A 280 0.48 6.22 -15.87
C ALA A 280 1.49 7.24 -15.31
N TRP A 281 2.78 6.95 -15.36
CA TRP A 281 3.81 7.88 -14.86
C TRP A 281 4.06 9.08 -15.77
N GLN A 282 3.79 8.97 -17.07
CA GLN A 282 3.99 10.08 -18.01
C GLN A 282 2.84 11.08 -17.97
N GLU A 283 1.59 10.63 -17.84
CA GLU A 283 0.39 11.44 -18.09
C GLU A 283 -0.67 11.33 -16.97
N GLY A 284 -0.38 10.65 -15.86
CA GLY A 284 -1.38 10.36 -14.82
C GLY A 284 -1.62 11.48 -13.80
N ASP A 285 -0.85 12.58 -13.81
CA ASP A 285 -0.87 13.64 -12.79
C ASP A 285 -2.29 14.16 -12.50
N ALA A 286 -3.01 14.61 -13.52
CA ALA A 286 -4.33 15.23 -13.35
C ALA A 286 -5.38 14.24 -12.79
N TRP A 287 -5.31 12.98 -13.21
CA TRP A 287 -6.19 11.93 -12.68
C TRP A 287 -5.92 11.66 -11.20
N LEU A 288 -4.65 11.52 -10.83
CA LEU A 288 -4.28 11.26 -9.44
C LEU A 288 -4.70 12.43 -8.52
N ASP A 289 -4.47 13.68 -8.95
CA ASP A 289 -4.86 14.84 -8.16
C ASP A 289 -6.39 14.90 -7.96
N ALA A 290 -7.17 14.57 -8.98
CA ALA A 290 -8.63 14.47 -8.88
C ALA A 290 -9.06 13.34 -7.90
N VAL A 291 -8.41 12.17 -7.95
CA VAL A 291 -8.67 11.06 -7.02
C VAL A 291 -8.33 11.44 -5.59
N LEU A 292 -7.19 12.09 -5.33
CA LEU A 292 -6.81 12.54 -3.98
C LEU A 292 -7.86 13.51 -3.39
N GLY A 293 -8.36 14.45 -4.20
CA GLY A 293 -9.44 15.34 -3.78
C GLY A 293 -10.76 14.60 -3.49
N TYR A 294 -11.08 13.56 -4.30
CA TYR A 294 -12.26 12.73 -4.09
C TYR A 294 -12.15 11.90 -2.81
N LEU A 295 -10.99 11.31 -2.55
CA LEU A 295 -10.69 10.53 -1.35
C LEU A 295 -10.81 11.39 -0.08
N LYS A 296 -10.32 12.63 -0.12
CA LYS A 296 -10.46 13.56 1.00
C LYS A 296 -11.93 13.82 1.35
N THR A 297 -12.78 14.05 0.33
CA THR A 297 -14.21 14.22 0.55
C THR A 297 -14.87 12.93 1.06
N ASN A 298 -14.43 11.76 0.60
CA ASN A 298 -14.93 10.48 1.09
C ASN A 298 -14.53 10.24 2.56
N GLU A 299 -13.33 10.64 2.97
CA GLU A 299 -12.93 10.64 4.38
C GLU A 299 -13.88 11.48 5.23
N ASP A 300 -14.18 12.71 4.78
CA ASP A 300 -15.09 13.61 5.50
C ASP A 300 -16.50 12.99 5.64
N VAL A 301 -17.02 12.35 4.60
CA VAL A 301 -18.31 11.60 4.66
C VAL A 301 -18.30 10.53 5.75
N VAL A 302 -17.23 9.74 5.87
CA VAL A 302 -17.17 8.69 6.91
C VAL A 302 -17.08 9.32 8.29
N ARG A 303 -16.26 10.37 8.47
CA ARG A 303 -16.14 11.07 9.76
C ARG A 303 -17.48 11.66 10.21
N ASP A 304 -18.16 12.37 9.33
CA ASP A 304 -19.48 12.96 9.63
C ASP A 304 -20.52 11.89 9.99
N ARG A 305 -20.49 10.74 9.27
CA ARG A 305 -21.45 9.66 9.52
C ARG A 305 -21.20 8.89 10.80
N PHE A 306 -19.97 8.90 11.33
CA PHE A 306 -19.58 8.18 12.53
C PHE A 306 -19.30 9.10 13.74
N ASP A 307 -19.49 10.42 13.61
CA ASP A 307 -19.18 11.41 14.66
C ASP A 307 -19.87 11.12 16.00
N HIS A 308 -21.12 10.62 15.94
CA HIS A 308 -21.93 10.30 17.11
C HIS A 308 -21.66 8.90 17.73
N LEU A 309 -20.79 8.09 17.09
CA LEU A 309 -20.49 6.72 17.52
C LEU A 309 -19.28 6.69 18.45
N PRO A 310 -19.19 5.75 19.39
CA PRO A 310 -18.03 5.57 20.25
C PRO A 310 -16.85 4.90 19.52
N VAL A 311 -16.53 5.36 18.32
CA VAL A 311 -15.38 4.94 17.52
C VAL A 311 -14.39 6.10 17.37
N THR A 312 -13.14 5.78 17.08
CA THR A 312 -12.14 6.78 16.70
C THR A 312 -11.59 6.45 15.32
N ILE A 313 -11.72 7.38 14.38
CA ILE A 313 -11.12 7.25 13.05
C ILE A 313 -9.75 7.91 13.12
N GLU A 314 -8.69 7.12 12.93
CA GLU A 314 -7.32 7.62 12.90
C GLU A 314 -7.12 8.66 11.77
N PRO A 315 -6.16 9.59 11.91
CA PRO A 315 -5.84 10.51 10.83
C PRO A 315 -5.41 9.78 9.56
N LEU A 316 -6.07 10.06 8.44
CA LEU A 316 -5.67 9.54 7.12
C LEU A 316 -4.64 10.48 6.50
N GLU A 317 -3.36 10.28 6.81
CA GLU A 317 -2.29 11.08 6.21
C GLU A 317 -1.98 10.61 4.78
N GLY A 318 -2.00 9.30 4.55
CA GLY A 318 -1.79 8.67 3.25
C GLY A 318 -2.61 7.39 3.06
N THR A 319 -2.55 6.79 1.90
CA THR A 319 -3.39 5.68 1.41
C THR A 319 -4.85 6.11 1.15
N TYR A 320 -5.74 5.13 0.93
CA TYR A 320 -7.21 5.30 0.87
C TYR A 320 -7.91 4.32 1.82
N LEU A 321 -7.22 3.98 2.92
CA LEU A 321 -7.60 2.93 3.86
C LEU A 321 -7.76 3.58 5.25
N LEU A 322 -9.01 3.78 5.67
CA LEU A 322 -9.28 4.29 7.01
C LEU A 322 -9.04 3.20 8.06
N TRP A 323 -8.40 3.59 9.14
CA TRP A 323 -8.16 2.77 10.32
C TRP A 323 -9.05 3.24 11.45
N ILE A 324 -9.98 2.38 11.90
CA ILE A 324 -11.09 2.73 12.77
C ILE A 324 -10.97 1.93 14.07
N ASP A 325 -10.74 2.62 15.18
CA ASP A 325 -10.77 2.04 16.53
C ASP A 325 -12.22 1.84 16.97
N CYS A 326 -12.64 0.59 17.04
CA CYS A 326 -13.94 0.15 17.50
C CYS A 326 -13.87 -0.52 18.90
N SER A 327 -12.74 -0.44 19.59
CA SER A 327 -12.48 -1.16 20.85
C SER A 327 -13.44 -0.80 21.99
N ARG A 328 -14.07 0.37 21.92
CA ARG A 328 -15.12 0.80 22.88
C ARG A 328 -16.46 0.11 22.61
N ILE A 329 -16.68 -0.39 21.39
CA ILE A 329 -17.88 -1.14 21.02
C ILE A 329 -17.62 -2.63 21.23
N ASP A 330 -16.57 -3.16 20.57
CA ASP A 330 -16.20 -4.56 20.67
C ASP A 330 -14.71 -4.75 20.44
N ARG A 331 -14.02 -5.32 21.42
CA ARG A 331 -12.60 -5.68 21.27
C ARG A 331 -12.40 -6.92 20.38
N ASN A 332 -13.45 -7.71 20.14
CA ASN A 332 -13.40 -8.81 19.19
C ASN A 332 -13.73 -8.29 17.78
N ASP A 333 -12.74 -7.72 17.13
CA ASP A 333 -12.83 -7.14 15.79
C ASP A 333 -13.30 -8.16 14.72
N LEU A 334 -12.99 -9.45 14.87
CA LEU A 334 -13.50 -10.50 13.99
C LEU A 334 -15.02 -10.71 14.15
N ARG A 335 -15.52 -10.68 15.39
CA ARG A 335 -16.97 -10.75 15.66
C ARG A 335 -17.67 -9.53 15.06
N LEU A 336 -17.13 -8.35 15.31
CA LEU A 336 -17.68 -7.10 14.80
C LEU A 336 -17.67 -7.06 13.27
N GLN A 337 -16.56 -7.46 12.64
CA GLN A 337 -16.46 -7.56 11.18
C GLN A 337 -17.51 -8.49 10.58
N ARG A 338 -17.73 -9.66 11.20
CA ARG A 338 -18.76 -10.61 10.74
C ARG A 338 -20.15 -9.99 10.85
N ARG A 339 -20.48 -9.32 11.94
CA ARG A 339 -21.74 -8.63 12.11
C ARG A 339 -21.96 -7.53 11.07
N LEU A 340 -20.97 -6.68 10.83
CA LEU A 340 -21.05 -5.65 9.80
C LEU A 340 -21.28 -6.27 8.41
N ARG A 341 -20.60 -7.37 8.12
CA ARG A 341 -20.78 -8.10 6.87
C ARG A 341 -22.23 -8.65 6.76
N ASP A 342 -22.74 -9.29 7.79
CA ASP A 342 -23.99 -10.04 7.73
C ASP A 342 -25.23 -9.13 7.91
N GLU A 343 -25.15 -8.08 8.75
CA GLU A 343 -26.26 -7.18 9.07
C GLU A 343 -26.22 -5.87 8.26
N ALA A 344 -25.04 -5.23 8.13
CA ALA A 344 -24.90 -3.99 7.37
C ALA A 344 -24.61 -4.21 5.88
N ARG A 345 -24.35 -5.45 5.43
CA ARG A 345 -23.90 -5.76 4.07
C ARG A 345 -22.63 -4.96 3.68
N ALA A 346 -21.74 -4.76 4.65
CA ALA A 346 -20.50 -4.03 4.48
C ALA A 346 -19.32 -4.89 4.95
N TRP A 347 -18.42 -5.22 4.04
CA TRP A 347 -17.28 -6.07 4.35
C TRP A 347 -16.03 -5.23 4.53
N LEU A 348 -15.63 -5.02 5.78
CA LEU A 348 -14.37 -4.41 6.20
C LEU A 348 -13.34 -5.50 6.55
N ILE A 349 -12.08 -5.14 6.79
CA ILE A 349 -11.09 -6.08 7.34
C ILE A 349 -10.94 -5.86 8.84
N GLN A 350 -10.93 -6.97 9.59
CA GLN A 350 -10.59 -6.97 11.01
C GLN A 350 -9.14 -6.57 11.24
N GLY A 351 -8.91 -5.77 12.27
CA GLY A 351 -7.60 -5.19 12.56
C GLY A 351 -6.59 -6.20 13.08
N SER A 352 -7.03 -7.24 13.80
CA SER A 352 -6.17 -8.33 14.28
C SER A 352 -5.42 -9.07 13.14
N LYS A 353 -5.90 -8.95 11.88
CA LYS A 353 -5.18 -9.48 10.72
C LYS A 353 -3.85 -8.77 10.45
N PHE A 354 -3.70 -7.54 10.92
CA PHE A 354 -2.49 -6.71 10.74
C PHE A 354 -1.48 -6.85 11.89
N GLY A 355 -1.68 -7.80 12.77
CA GLY A 355 -0.92 -8.05 13.99
C GLY A 355 -1.76 -7.86 15.26
N ALA A 356 -1.29 -8.37 16.38
CA ALA A 356 -2.01 -8.33 17.66
C ALA A 356 -2.39 -6.90 18.11
N ALA A 357 -1.54 -5.92 17.78
CA ALA A 357 -1.79 -4.50 18.08
C ALA A 357 -2.97 -3.90 17.30
N GLY A 358 -3.47 -4.59 16.29
CA GLY A 358 -4.66 -4.18 15.54
C GLY A 358 -6.00 -4.69 16.12
N ALA A 359 -5.97 -5.46 17.23
CA ALA A 359 -7.20 -5.98 17.84
C ALA A 359 -8.14 -4.86 18.29
N GLY A 360 -9.43 -4.98 17.97
CA GLY A 360 -10.44 -3.95 18.21
C GLY A 360 -10.55 -2.89 17.12
N TYR A 361 -9.73 -2.97 16.07
CA TYR A 361 -9.78 -2.05 14.93
C TYR A 361 -10.45 -2.69 13.70
N LEU A 362 -10.91 -1.84 12.79
CA LEU A 362 -11.35 -2.22 11.46
C LEU A 362 -10.65 -1.35 10.40
N ARG A 363 -10.26 -1.94 9.26
CA ARG A 363 -9.77 -1.18 8.11
C ARG A 363 -10.86 -1.08 7.05
N MET A 364 -11.12 0.14 6.57
CA MET A 364 -12.12 0.44 5.55
C MET A 364 -11.48 1.10 4.33
N ASN A 365 -11.65 0.52 3.14
CA ASN A 365 -11.29 1.14 1.88
C ASN A 365 -12.37 2.17 1.49
N ILE A 366 -11.97 3.44 1.31
CA ILE A 366 -12.89 4.53 0.93
C ILE A 366 -12.80 4.92 -0.55
N ALA A 367 -12.01 4.22 -1.36
CA ALA A 367 -11.86 4.49 -2.78
C ALA A 367 -13.01 3.89 -3.60
N THR A 368 -14.22 4.39 -3.37
CA THR A 368 -15.47 3.98 -4.02
C THR A 368 -16.37 5.19 -4.25
N SER A 369 -17.52 5.02 -4.91
CA SER A 369 -18.47 6.12 -5.12
C SER A 369 -19.00 6.67 -3.79
N ARG A 370 -19.17 8.00 -3.74
CA ARG A 370 -19.64 8.71 -2.54
C ARG A 370 -21.01 8.23 -2.11
N ASP A 371 -21.92 8.01 -3.05
CA ASP A 371 -23.27 7.54 -2.77
C ASP A 371 -23.27 6.15 -2.11
N ARG A 372 -22.44 5.23 -2.64
CA ARG A 372 -22.26 3.90 -2.04
C ARG A 372 -21.69 4.02 -0.63
N LEU A 373 -20.63 4.81 -0.47
CA LEU A 373 -19.97 5.02 0.81
C LEU A 373 -20.94 5.59 1.84
N TYR A 374 -21.69 6.65 1.47
CA TYR A 374 -22.69 7.28 2.32
C TYR A 374 -23.79 6.31 2.76
N ALA A 375 -24.34 5.54 1.82
CA ALA A 375 -25.38 4.55 2.10
C ALA A 375 -24.86 3.42 3.01
N ALA A 376 -23.65 2.90 2.74
CA ALA A 376 -23.03 1.86 3.55
C ALA A 376 -22.70 2.36 4.96
N CYS A 377 -22.16 3.56 5.13
CA CYS A 377 -21.90 4.16 6.45
C CYS A 377 -23.19 4.26 7.28
N GLY A 378 -24.33 4.58 6.67
CA GLY A 378 -25.61 4.59 7.39
C GLY A 378 -26.07 3.20 7.87
N ARG A 379 -25.75 2.13 7.14
CA ARG A 379 -26.02 0.76 7.58
C ARG A 379 -25.03 0.32 8.67
N ILE A 380 -23.75 0.64 8.51
CA ILE A 380 -22.70 0.37 9.49
C ILE A 380 -23.03 1.06 10.81
N ALA A 381 -23.38 2.35 10.78
CA ALA A 381 -23.70 3.12 11.98
C ALA A 381 -24.81 2.44 12.81
N ARG A 382 -25.91 2.02 12.18
CA ARG A 382 -27.01 1.33 12.89
C ARG A 382 -26.57 0.05 13.60
N VAL A 383 -25.64 -0.72 12.99
CA VAL A 383 -25.12 -1.94 13.62
C VAL A 383 -24.21 -1.59 14.81
N LEU A 384 -23.40 -0.54 14.67
CA LEU A 384 -22.49 -0.09 15.74
C LEU A 384 -23.26 0.53 16.92
N GLU A 385 -24.34 1.28 16.67
CA GLU A 385 -25.26 1.82 17.71
C GLU A 385 -25.94 0.72 18.52
N ALA A 386 -26.34 -0.37 17.89
CA ALA A 386 -27.02 -1.48 18.56
C ALA A 386 -26.09 -2.28 19.52
N GLU A 387 -24.78 -2.07 19.46
CA GLU A 387 -23.76 -2.68 20.32
C GLU A 387 -23.28 -1.71 21.43
N SER A 388 -23.55 -0.41 21.29
CA SER A 388 -23.14 0.64 22.25
C SER A 388 -24.11 0.68 23.42
#